data_9a5e27a80c0f17c2161bd4449deebc58
#
_entry.id   9a5e27a80c0f17c2161bd4449deebc58
#
_cell.length_a   1.000
_cell.length_b   1.000
_cell.length_c   1.000
_cell.angle_alpha   90.00
_cell.angle_beta   90.00
_cell.angle_gamma   90.00
#
_symmetry.space_group_name_H-M   'P 1'
#
loop_
_entity.id
_entity.type
_entity.pdbx_description
1 polymer ?
#
loop_
_entity_poly.entity_id
_entity_poly.type
_entity_poly.pdbx_seq_one_letter_code
_entity_poly.pdbx_strand_id
1 'polypeptide(L)'
;MKLTLDLEPDDDPFVDLALILFHTTAPNYTFVDDLNHLYRLRLARREDFTLDSDAYPLFSYYDTLRQLSYHLIERPAQLSSSRTPLATLWSPLQKLLFIQGEGASEVSDSILGDFTVLPPTPPVDDLAATARHNILAAFHTAFTPVTVLDPSAPLPPDASRKAQRQHSELQQLVTSILQYFDLHHSTL
;
A
#
# COMPACT_ATOMS: atom_id res chain seq x y z
N MET A 1 -25.27 29.85 11.68
CA MET A 1 -25.83 28.92 10.72
C MET A 1 -24.83 27.75 10.67
N LYS A 2 -25.14 26.62 11.33
CA LYS A 2 -24.28 25.41 11.31
C LYS A 2 -24.59 24.66 10.01
N LEU A 3 -23.68 24.65 9.05
CA LEU A 3 -23.74 23.72 7.94
C LEU A 3 -23.40 22.33 8.51
N THR A 4 -24.41 21.53 8.74
CA THR A 4 -24.25 20.09 8.90
C THR A 4 -24.14 19.55 7.48
N LEU A 5 -22.95 19.15 7.04
CA LEU A 5 -22.84 18.27 5.87
C LEU A 5 -23.44 16.93 6.33
N ASP A 6 -24.65 16.65 5.87
CA ASP A 6 -25.16 15.29 5.87
C ASP A 6 -24.36 14.55 4.78
N LEU A 7 -23.27 13.89 5.18
CA LEU A 7 -22.64 12.87 4.35
C LEU A 7 -23.67 11.76 4.20
N GLU A 8 -24.09 11.50 2.97
CA GLU A 8 -24.93 10.35 2.69
C GLU A 8 -24.20 9.07 3.16
N PRO A 9 -24.93 8.09 3.72
CA PRO A 9 -24.29 6.90 4.32
C PRO A 9 -23.55 5.99 3.31
N ASP A 10 -23.51 6.34 2.04
CA ASP A 10 -22.84 5.59 0.97
C ASP A 10 -21.41 6.08 0.66
N ASP A 11 -20.93 7.15 1.29
CA ASP A 11 -19.57 7.66 1.08
C ASP A 11 -18.60 7.10 2.14
N ASP A 12 -18.42 5.78 2.16
CA ASP A 12 -17.28 5.19 2.86
C ASP A 12 -15.98 5.58 2.12
N PRO A 13 -15.09 6.39 2.72
CA PRO A 13 -13.87 6.84 2.06
C PRO A 13 -12.89 5.70 1.77
N PHE A 14 -13.20 4.50 2.23
CA PHE A 14 -12.40 3.29 2.02
C PHE A 14 -12.95 2.39 0.91
N VAL A 15 -14.06 2.76 0.28
CA VAL A 15 -14.55 2.09 -0.93
C VAL A 15 -13.52 2.27 -2.04
N ASP A 16 -13.31 1.24 -2.84
CA ASP A 16 -12.33 1.24 -3.94
C ASP A 16 -10.88 1.48 -3.49
N LEU A 17 -10.55 1.03 -2.30
CA LEU A 17 -9.22 1.12 -1.71
C LEU A 17 -8.69 -0.27 -1.35
N ALA A 18 -7.45 -0.54 -1.74
CA ALA A 18 -6.73 -1.72 -1.29
C ALA A 18 -5.35 -1.34 -0.72
N LEU A 19 -4.99 -1.96 0.39
CA LEU A 19 -3.74 -1.74 1.10
C LEU A 19 -2.96 -3.03 1.22
N ILE A 20 -1.75 -3.06 0.67
CA ILE A 20 -0.86 -4.22 0.75
C ILE A 20 0.39 -3.85 1.52
N LEU A 21 0.64 -4.56 2.60
CA LEU A 21 1.82 -4.39 3.43
C LEU A 21 2.87 -5.44 3.06
N PHE A 22 3.98 -5.01 2.49
CA PHE A 22 5.12 -5.86 2.17
C PHE A 22 6.16 -5.77 3.28
N HIS A 23 6.72 -6.91 3.66
CA HIS A 23 7.86 -6.98 4.55
C HIS A 23 9.11 -7.31 3.74
N THR A 24 10.04 -6.36 3.60
CA THR A 24 11.20 -6.52 2.72
C THR A 24 12.42 -5.76 3.19
N THR A 25 13.59 -6.40 3.07
CA THR A 25 14.90 -5.78 3.26
C THR A 25 15.50 -5.22 1.96
N ALA A 26 14.81 -5.43 0.82
CA ALA A 26 15.28 -4.92 -0.46
C ALA A 26 15.33 -3.39 -0.46
N PRO A 27 16.36 -2.78 -1.04
CA PRO A 27 16.40 -1.34 -1.26
C PRO A 27 15.19 -0.86 -2.06
N ASN A 28 14.73 0.37 -1.80
CA ASN A 28 13.51 0.90 -2.42
C ASN A 28 13.52 0.86 -3.93
N TYR A 29 14.64 1.27 -4.54
CA TYR A 29 14.76 1.29 -5.99
C TYR A 29 14.63 -0.11 -6.60
N THR A 30 15.21 -1.14 -5.96
CA THR A 30 15.07 -2.53 -6.42
C THR A 30 13.63 -3.01 -6.29
N PHE A 31 13.00 -2.76 -5.14
CA PHE A 31 11.61 -3.16 -4.91
C PHE A 31 10.63 -2.46 -5.86
N VAL A 32 10.82 -1.17 -6.10
CA VAL A 32 10.01 -0.38 -7.05
C VAL A 32 10.22 -0.89 -8.48
N ASP A 33 11.45 -1.17 -8.86
CA ASP A 33 11.77 -1.70 -10.19
C ASP A 33 11.12 -3.06 -10.42
N ASP A 34 11.20 -3.95 -9.44
CA ASP A 34 10.56 -5.27 -9.47
C ASP A 34 9.04 -5.17 -9.60
N LEU A 35 8.38 -4.30 -8.80
CA LEU A 35 6.94 -4.05 -8.93
C LEU A 35 6.57 -3.49 -10.30
N ASN A 36 7.37 -2.55 -10.80
CA ASN A 36 7.16 -1.97 -12.12
C ASN A 36 7.23 -3.04 -13.23
N HIS A 37 8.20 -3.96 -13.14
CA HIS A 37 8.35 -5.06 -14.09
C HIS A 37 7.21 -6.09 -13.96
N LEU A 38 6.88 -6.51 -12.74
CA LEU A 38 5.88 -7.55 -12.49
C LEU A 38 4.47 -7.12 -12.95
N TYR A 39 4.09 -5.88 -12.65
CA TYR A 39 2.72 -5.40 -12.83
C TYR A 39 2.58 -4.32 -13.90
N ARG A 40 3.67 -4.05 -14.66
CA ARG A 40 3.73 -3.01 -15.70
C ARG A 40 3.34 -1.63 -15.17
N LEU A 41 3.73 -1.35 -13.94
CA LEU A 41 3.55 -0.06 -13.32
C LEU A 41 4.65 0.91 -13.79
N ARG A 42 4.50 2.18 -13.44
CA ARG A 42 5.52 3.22 -13.65
C ARG A 42 5.68 4.04 -12.37
N LEU A 43 5.76 3.35 -11.24
CA LEU A 43 6.03 3.99 -9.95
C LEU A 43 7.31 4.81 -10.06
N ALA A 44 7.21 6.09 -9.80
CA ALA A 44 8.32 7.04 -9.84
C ALA A 44 8.42 7.77 -8.50
N ARG A 45 9.65 8.10 -8.09
CA ARG A 45 9.92 8.86 -6.88
C ARG A 45 9.22 10.23 -6.95
N ARG A 46 8.53 10.58 -5.86
CA ARG A 46 7.89 11.89 -5.65
C ARG A 46 8.49 12.59 -4.44
N GLU A 47 8.01 13.77 -4.13
CA GLU A 47 8.29 14.43 -2.86
C GLU A 47 7.81 13.55 -1.71
N ASP A 48 8.51 13.62 -0.58
CA ASP A 48 8.17 12.80 0.57
C ASP A 48 6.78 13.17 1.12
N PHE A 49 6.00 12.16 1.43
CA PHE A 49 4.79 12.33 2.19
C PHE A 49 5.14 12.71 3.63
N THR A 50 4.59 13.81 4.12
CA THR A 50 4.88 14.28 5.48
C THR A 50 3.67 14.05 6.39
N LEU A 51 3.88 13.35 7.49
CA LEU A 51 2.88 13.12 8.53
C LEU A 51 3.53 13.28 9.91
N ASP A 52 2.93 14.09 10.77
CA ASP A 52 3.40 14.35 12.13
C ASP A 52 4.89 14.76 12.22
N SER A 53 5.36 15.53 11.25
CA SER A 53 6.76 15.97 11.11
C SER A 53 7.75 14.90 10.66
N ASP A 54 7.30 13.69 10.38
CA ASP A 54 8.11 12.65 9.75
C ASP A 54 7.90 12.65 8.24
N ALA A 55 9.00 12.48 7.48
CA ALA A 55 8.97 12.43 6.03
C ALA A 55 9.09 10.96 5.56
N TYR A 56 8.11 10.53 4.78
CA TYR A 56 8.00 9.16 4.26
C TYR A 56 8.32 9.14 2.78
N PRO A 57 9.33 8.37 2.35
CA PRO A 57 9.59 8.18 0.93
C PRO A 57 8.35 7.71 0.18
N LEU A 58 8.00 8.44 -0.89
CA LEU A 58 6.81 8.19 -1.69
C LEU A 58 7.18 7.90 -3.15
N PHE A 59 6.58 6.85 -3.70
CA PHE A 59 6.59 6.55 -5.13
C PHE A 59 5.15 6.46 -5.60
N SER A 60 4.83 7.11 -6.73
CA SER A 60 3.46 7.16 -7.23
C SER A 60 3.38 6.91 -8.73
N TYR A 61 2.25 6.34 -9.13
CA TYR A 61 1.88 6.14 -10.52
C TYR A 61 0.36 6.22 -10.67
N TYR A 62 -0.13 6.87 -11.72
CA TYR A 62 -1.52 6.85 -12.11
C TYR A 62 -1.68 6.11 -13.44
N ASP A 63 -2.45 5.03 -13.42
CA ASP A 63 -2.81 4.28 -14.61
C ASP A 63 -4.08 4.88 -15.22
N THR A 64 -3.89 5.66 -16.30
CA THR A 64 -4.98 6.36 -16.98
C THR A 64 -5.96 5.40 -17.67
N LEU A 65 -5.53 4.19 -18.03
CA LEU A 65 -6.39 3.20 -18.70
C LEU A 65 -7.32 2.51 -17.71
N ARG A 66 -6.82 2.22 -16.52
CA ARG A 66 -7.58 1.55 -15.47
C ARG A 66 -8.19 2.52 -14.48
N GLN A 67 -7.82 3.80 -14.54
CA GLN A 67 -8.19 4.84 -13.57
C GLN A 67 -7.81 4.46 -12.13
N LEU A 68 -6.64 3.83 -11.98
CA LEU A 68 -6.11 3.41 -10.70
C LEU A 68 -4.89 4.24 -10.30
N SER A 69 -4.89 4.71 -9.07
CA SER A 69 -3.72 5.34 -8.44
C SER A 69 -2.96 4.32 -7.61
N TYR A 70 -1.64 4.31 -7.74
CA TYR A 70 -0.73 3.46 -6.98
C TYR A 70 0.24 4.34 -6.20
N HIS A 71 0.32 4.13 -4.89
CA HIS A 71 1.22 4.87 -4.02
C HIS A 71 1.97 3.89 -3.12
N LEU A 72 3.28 3.83 -3.29
CA LEU A 72 4.14 3.04 -2.42
C LEU A 72 4.80 3.97 -1.41
N ILE A 73 4.53 3.74 -0.15
CA ILE A 73 5.05 4.51 0.98
C ILE A 73 5.98 3.62 1.79
N GLU A 74 7.14 4.14 2.12
CA GLU A 74 8.10 3.46 2.97
C GLU A 74 8.19 4.14 4.33
N ARG A 75 8.34 3.34 5.38
CA ARG A 75 8.64 3.88 6.69
C ARG A 75 10.06 4.40 6.73
N PRO A 76 10.31 5.64 7.19
CA PRO A 76 11.66 6.14 7.37
C PRO A 76 12.42 5.34 8.44
N ALA A 77 13.73 5.21 8.26
CA ALA A 77 14.59 4.47 9.19
C ALA A 77 14.58 5.06 10.61
N GLN A 78 14.38 6.37 10.71
CA GLN A 78 14.28 7.09 11.98
C GLN A 78 12.97 7.88 12.00
N LEU A 79 12.15 7.64 13.02
CA LEU A 79 10.96 8.44 13.31
C LEU A 79 11.32 9.47 14.37
N SER A 80 10.83 10.70 14.20
CA SER A 80 11.07 11.82 15.11
C SER A 80 10.47 11.55 16.49
N SER A 81 9.45 10.70 16.57
CA SER A 81 8.77 10.34 17.80
C SER A 81 8.43 8.85 17.83
N SER A 82 8.83 8.16 18.90
CA SER A 82 8.39 6.78 19.17
C SER A 82 6.90 6.68 19.56
N ARG A 83 6.19 7.80 19.63
CA ARG A 83 4.79 7.89 20.03
C ARG A 83 3.82 8.09 18.86
N THR A 84 4.34 8.17 17.63
CA THR A 84 3.44 8.24 16.49
C THR A 84 2.66 6.94 16.37
N PRO A 85 1.35 6.98 16.07
CA PRO A 85 0.53 5.80 15.82
C PRO A 85 1.18 4.82 14.83
N LEU A 86 1.84 5.36 13.82
CA LEU A 86 2.56 4.62 12.79
C LEU A 86 3.73 3.76 13.30
N ALA A 87 4.36 4.16 14.42
CA ALA A 87 5.47 3.39 14.98
C ALA A 87 5.03 2.01 15.48
N THR A 88 3.75 1.85 15.85
CA THR A 88 3.18 0.59 16.34
C THR A 88 2.62 -0.30 15.24
N LEU A 89 2.16 0.30 14.14
CA LEU A 89 1.59 -0.42 13.01
C LEU A 89 2.66 -0.88 12.00
N TRP A 90 3.77 -0.19 11.95
CA TRP A 90 4.70 -0.28 10.83
C TRP A 90 6.13 -0.61 11.27
N SER A 91 6.59 -1.80 10.96
CA SER A 91 8.00 -2.21 11.16
C SER A 91 8.93 -1.48 10.18
N PRO A 92 10.20 -1.20 10.53
CA PRO A 92 11.17 -0.54 9.65
C PRO A 92 11.41 -1.24 8.30
N LEU A 93 11.05 -2.53 8.21
CA LEU A 93 11.24 -3.34 7.00
C LEU A 93 9.98 -3.43 6.14
N GLN A 94 8.96 -2.63 6.45
CA GLN A 94 7.68 -2.72 5.74
C GLN A 94 7.50 -1.57 4.76
N LYS A 95 6.88 -1.88 3.63
CA LYS A 95 6.45 -0.94 2.61
C LYS A 95 4.95 -1.10 2.38
N LEU A 96 4.23 0.00 2.34
CA LEU A 96 2.79 0.02 2.14
C LEU A 96 2.47 0.42 0.70
N LEU A 97 1.89 -0.50 -0.05
CA LEU A 97 1.31 -0.20 -1.35
C LEU A 97 -0.17 0.13 -1.17
N PHE A 98 -0.53 1.29 -1.62
CA PHE A 98 -1.84 1.87 -1.59
C PHE A 98 -2.37 1.87 -3.02
N ILE A 99 -3.53 1.26 -3.27
CA ILE A 99 -4.18 1.21 -4.58
C ILE A 99 -5.56 1.81 -4.42
N GLN A 100 -5.88 2.82 -5.21
CA GLN A 100 -7.15 3.54 -5.14
C GLN A 100 -7.81 3.60 -6.50
N GLY A 101 -9.13 3.36 -6.55
CA GLY A 101 -9.99 3.43 -7.71
C GLY A 101 -10.76 2.13 -7.93
N GLU A 102 -11.74 2.18 -8.83
CA GLU A 102 -12.58 1.03 -9.16
C GLU A 102 -11.72 -0.15 -9.64
N GLY A 103 -11.87 -1.32 -9.00
CA GLY A 103 -11.07 -2.51 -9.28
C GLY A 103 -9.77 -2.61 -8.47
N ALA A 104 -9.56 -1.77 -7.46
CA ALA A 104 -8.38 -1.86 -6.58
C ALA A 104 -8.29 -3.22 -5.86
N SER A 105 -9.43 -3.80 -5.47
CA SER A 105 -9.49 -5.13 -4.84
C SER A 105 -8.99 -6.23 -5.75
N GLU A 106 -9.42 -6.27 -7.02
CA GLU A 106 -9.01 -7.31 -7.98
C GLU A 106 -7.50 -7.25 -8.24
N VAL A 107 -6.96 -6.04 -8.35
CA VAL A 107 -5.50 -5.85 -8.51
C VAL A 107 -4.76 -6.30 -7.27
N SER A 108 -5.26 -5.97 -6.09
CA SER A 108 -4.71 -6.40 -4.81
C SER A 108 -4.67 -7.92 -4.70
N ASP A 109 -5.79 -8.59 -5.02
CA ASP A 109 -5.89 -10.05 -5.00
C ASP A 109 -4.93 -10.73 -5.98
N SER A 110 -4.75 -10.15 -7.17
CA SER A 110 -3.77 -10.63 -8.15
C SER A 110 -2.34 -10.51 -7.63
N ILE A 111 -1.98 -9.37 -7.01
CA ILE A 111 -0.67 -9.17 -6.41
C ILE A 111 -0.46 -10.17 -5.27
N LEU A 112 -1.44 -10.32 -4.38
CA LEU A 112 -1.37 -11.28 -3.28
C LEU A 112 -1.20 -12.70 -3.76
N GLY A 113 -1.95 -13.12 -4.79
CA GLY A 113 -1.85 -14.44 -5.38
C GLY A 113 -0.42 -14.74 -5.83
N ASP A 114 0.21 -13.81 -6.53
CA ASP A 114 1.60 -13.94 -7.00
C ASP A 114 2.62 -14.05 -5.84
N PHE A 115 2.38 -13.34 -4.74
CA PHE A 115 3.29 -13.34 -3.59
C PHE A 115 3.02 -14.48 -2.58
N THR A 116 1.86 -15.12 -2.64
CA THR A 116 1.52 -16.25 -1.77
C THR A 116 1.87 -17.60 -2.38
N VAL A 117 1.78 -17.72 -3.71
CA VAL A 117 2.03 -18.95 -4.44
C VAL A 117 3.02 -18.70 -5.57
N LEU A 118 4.23 -19.25 -5.45
CA LEU A 118 5.19 -19.15 -6.53
C LEU A 118 4.64 -19.87 -7.77
N PRO A 119 4.50 -19.18 -8.92
CA PRO A 119 4.02 -19.80 -10.14
C PRO A 119 4.98 -20.89 -10.60
N PRO A 120 4.49 -21.91 -11.32
CA PRO A 120 5.33 -22.99 -11.82
C PRO A 120 6.44 -22.45 -12.74
N THR A 121 7.56 -23.15 -12.79
CA THR A 121 8.69 -22.77 -13.66
C THR A 121 8.22 -22.74 -15.11
N PRO A 122 8.36 -21.61 -15.81
CA PRO A 122 7.91 -21.47 -17.20
C PRO A 122 8.80 -22.28 -18.16
N PRO A 123 8.33 -22.54 -19.39
CA PRO A 123 9.14 -23.09 -20.46
C PRO A 123 10.38 -22.22 -20.74
N VAL A 124 11.50 -22.87 -21.09
CA VAL A 124 12.81 -22.20 -21.22
C VAL A 124 12.84 -21.17 -22.37
N ASP A 125 11.97 -21.32 -23.35
CA ASP A 125 11.82 -20.45 -24.51
C ASP A 125 10.97 -19.18 -24.24
N ASP A 126 10.23 -19.13 -23.14
CA ASP A 126 9.49 -17.93 -22.71
C ASP A 126 10.34 -17.07 -21.77
N LEU A 127 11.13 -16.17 -22.37
CA LEU A 127 12.02 -15.27 -21.64
C LEU A 127 11.27 -14.30 -20.72
N ALA A 128 10.08 -13.85 -21.11
CA ALA A 128 9.31 -12.91 -20.29
C ALA A 128 8.73 -13.60 -19.05
N ALA A 129 8.15 -14.79 -19.21
CA ALA A 129 7.67 -15.61 -18.11
C ALA A 129 8.80 -16.04 -17.19
N THR A 130 9.98 -16.36 -17.76
CA THR A 130 11.18 -16.70 -16.99
C THR A 130 11.67 -15.53 -16.14
N ALA A 131 11.72 -14.31 -16.71
CA ALA A 131 12.11 -13.11 -15.98
C ALA A 131 11.13 -12.83 -14.80
N ARG A 132 9.81 -12.89 -15.07
CA ARG A 132 8.77 -12.74 -14.05
C ARG A 132 8.91 -13.79 -12.94
N HIS A 133 9.10 -15.07 -13.31
CA HIS A 133 9.28 -16.15 -12.35
C HIS A 133 10.51 -15.93 -11.46
N ASN A 134 11.64 -15.51 -12.03
CA ASN A 134 12.87 -15.25 -11.29
C ASN A 134 12.69 -14.11 -10.26
N ILE A 135 11.99 -13.04 -10.62
CA ILE A 135 11.67 -11.95 -9.69
C ILE A 135 10.80 -12.50 -8.55
N LEU A 136 9.71 -13.20 -8.85
CA LEU A 136 8.83 -13.78 -7.84
C LEU A 136 9.56 -14.80 -6.95
N ALA A 137 10.43 -15.65 -7.53
CA ALA A 137 11.23 -16.60 -6.77
C ALA A 137 12.21 -15.90 -5.81
N ALA A 138 12.82 -14.79 -6.23
CA ALA A 138 13.64 -13.96 -5.36
C ALA A 138 12.82 -13.38 -4.20
N PHE A 139 11.61 -12.91 -4.49
CA PHE A 139 10.69 -12.47 -3.44
C PHE A 139 10.32 -13.61 -2.47
N HIS A 140 9.94 -14.76 -2.95
CA HIS A 140 9.59 -15.92 -2.10
C HIS A 140 10.75 -16.42 -1.22
N THR A 141 11.99 -16.20 -1.63
CA THR A 141 13.18 -16.55 -0.81
C THR A 141 13.54 -15.48 0.21
N ALA A 142 13.22 -14.22 -0.07
CA ALA A 142 13.65 -13.08 0.74
C ALA A 142 12.57 -12.57 1.71
N PHE A 143 11.31 -13.02 1.58
CA PHE A 143 10.17 -12.35 2.19
C PHE A 143 9.27 -13.21 3.04
N THR A 144 8.93 -12.65 4.18
CA THR A 144 7.82 -12.99 5.04
C THR A 144 6.52 -12.35 4.52
N PRO A 145 5.37 -12.83 4.98
CA PRO A 145 4.10 -12.69 4.30
C PRO A 145 3.68 -11.25 4.02
N VAL A 146 3.09 -11.09 2.87
CA VAL A 146 2.28 -9.95 2.46
C VAL A 146 0.98 -9.98 3.27
N THR A 147 0.60 -8.84 3.83
CA THR A 147 -0.65 -8.71 4.59
C THR A 147 -1.53 -7.67 3.93
N VAL A 148 -2.79 -8.01 3.69
CA VAL A 148 -3.80 -7.01 3.33
C VAL A 148 -4.29 -6.34 4.60
N LEU A 149 -4.37 -5.02 4.55
CA LEU A 149 -4.95 -4.21 5.60
C LEU A 149 -6.29 -3.69 5.10
N ASP A 150 -7.34 -3.97 5.85
CA ASP A 150 -8.68 -3.47 5.54
C ASP A 150 -9.12 -2.48 6.63
N PRO A 151 -9.08 -1.17 6.34
CA PRO A 151 -9.49 -0.15 7.29
C PRO A 151 -11.01 -0.12 7.50
N SER A 152 -11.80 -0.70 6.59
CA SER A 152 -13.26 -0.77 6.69
C SER A 152 -13.74 -2.01 7.44
N ALA A 153 -12.89 -3.02 7.64
CA ALA A 153 -13.26 -4.26 8.28
C ALA A 153 -13.82 -4.01 9.71
N PRO A 154 -15.03 -4.51 10.02
CA PRO A 154 -15.58 -4.33 11.34
C PRO A 154 -14.75 -5.11 12.36
N LEU A 155 -14.41 -4.46 13.47
CA LEU A 155 -13.76 -5.15 14.58
C LEU A 155 -14.73 -6.12 15.26
N PRO A 156 -14.25 -7.31 15.67
CA PRO A 156 -15.04 -8.20 16.50
C PRO A 156 -15.52 -7.48 17.78
N PRO A 157 -16.73 -7.78 18.29
CA PRO A 157 -17.27 -7.10 19.46
C PRO A 157 -16.44 -7.33 20.75
N ASP A 158 -15.64 -8.39 20.76
CA ASP A 158 -14.72 -8.76 21.83
C ASP A 158 -13.25 -8.36 21.54
N ALA A 159 -13.02 -7.52 20.53
CA ALA A 159 -11.68 -7.09 20.17
C ALA A 159 -10.97 -6.44 21.35
N SER A 160 -9.71 -6.84 21.56
CA SER A 160 -8.88 -6.28 22.63
C SER A 160 -8.68 -4.76 22.45
N ARG A 161 -8.44 -4.04 23.54
CA ARG A 161 -8.13 -2.60 23.50
C ARG A 161 -6.94 -2.28 22.58
N LYS A 162 -5.98 -3.20 22.48
CA LYS A 162 -4.84 -3.08 21.58
C LYS A 162 -5.28 -3.15 20.12
N ALA A 163 -6.15 -4.13 19.78
CA ALA A 163 -6.68 -4.26 18.41
C ALA A 163 -7.53 -3.07 18.01
N GLN A 164 -8.40 -2.58 18.90
CA GLN A 164 -9.21 -1.38 18.67
C GLN A 164 -8.33 -0.15 18.40
N ARG A 165 -7.27 0.02 19.19
CA ARG A 165 -6.32 1.11 18.99
C ARG A 165 -5.59 1.01 17.66
N GLN A 166 -5.06 -0.18 17.31
CA GLN A 166 -4.36 -0.40 16.05
C GLN A 166 -5.27 -0.14 14.84
N HIS A 167 -6.53 -0.55 14.92
CA HIS A 167 -7.51 -0.29 13.86
C HIS A 167 -7.79 1.21 13.70
N SER A 168 -8.03 1.93 14.79
CA SER A 168 -8.22 3.38 14.76
C SER A 168 -6.98 4.11 14.21
N GLU A 169 -5.78 3.68 14.58
CA GLU A 169 -4.52 4.22 14.07
C GLU A 169 -4.38 3.96 12.56
N LEU A 170 -4.80 2.78 12.06
CA LEU A 170 -4.83 2.47 10.63
C LEU A 170 -5.80 3.38 9.88
N GLN A 171 -7.02 3.54 10.38
CA GLN A 171 -8.02 4.44 9.77
C GLN A 171 -7.52 5.89 9.71
N GLN A 172 -6.91 6.39 10.77
CA GLN A 172 -6.33 7.73 10.78
C GLN A 172 -5.21 7.88 9.76
N LEU A 173 -4.32 6.90 9.65
CA LEU A 173 -3.25 6.89 8.67
C LEU A 173 -3.82 6.97 7.26
N VAL A 174 -4.74 6.07 6.93
CA VAL A 174 -5.35 5.99 5.60
C VAL A 174 -6.07 7.29 5.26
N THR A 175 -6.85 7.83 6.19
CA THR A 175 -7.52 9.13 6.00
C THR A 175 -6.52 10.26 5.74
N SER A 176 -5.41 10.31 6.48
CA SER A 176 -4.37 11.32 6.27
C SER A 176 -3.68 11.19 4.91
N ILE A 177 -3.46 9.95 4.45
CA ILE A 177 -2.89 9.66 3.14
C ILE A 177 -3.85 10.10 2.03
N LEU A 178 -5.14 9.75 2.14
CA LEU A 178 -6.16 10.17 1.18
C LEU A 178 -6.25 11.69 1.09
N GLN A 179 -6.34 12.38 2.22
CA GLN A 179 -6.36 13.85 2.25
C GLN A 179 -5.12 14.48 1.60
N TYR A 180 -3.95 13.90 1.83
CA TYR A 180 -2.72 14.36 1.19
C TYR A 180 -2.81 14.25 -0.34
N PHE A 181 -3.31 13.13 -0.87
CA PHE A 181 -3.43 12.93 -2.31
C PHE A 181 -4.52 13.79 -2.93
N ASP A 182 -5.67 13.96 -2.30
CA ASP A 182 -6.75 14.83 -2.78
C ASP A 182 -6.29 16.27 -2.91
N LEU A 183 -5.52 16.77 -1.95
CA LEU A 183 -4.96 18.13 -1.98
C LEU A 183 -3.92 18.32 -3.10
N HIS A 184 -3.16 17.27 -3.45
CA HIS A 184 -2.11 17.36 -4.45
C HIS A 184 -2.57 17.00 -5.87
N HIS A 185 -3.66 16.23 -6.02
CA HIS A 185 -4.29 15.96 -7.32
C HIS A 185 -5.14 17.14 -7.84
N SER A 186 -5.61 18.01 -6.96
CA SER A 186 -6.36 19.22 -7.36
C SER A 186 -5.48 20.30 -7.99
N THR A 187 -4.16 20.08 -8.09
CA THR A 187 -3.17 21.05 -8.59
C THR A 187 -2.52 20.60 -9.92
N LEU A 188 -2.98 19.51 -10.53
CA LEU A 188 -2.58 19.03 -11.86
C LEU A 188 -3.71 19.23 -12.88
#